data_15d3a245d8c38f57be0707f41811e1ce
#
_entry.id   15d3a245d8c38f57be0707f41811e1ce
#
_cell.length_a   1.000
_cell.length_b   1.000
_cell.length_c   1.000
_cell.angle_alpha   90.00
_cell.angle_beta   90.00
_cell.angle_gamma   90.00
#
_symmetry.space_group_name_H-M   'P 1'
#
loop_
_entity.id
_entity.type
_entity.pdbx_description
1 polymer ?
#
loop_
_entity_poly.entity_id
_entity_poly.type
_entity_poly.pdbx_seq_one_letter_code
_entity_poly.pdbx_strand_id
1 'polypeptide(L)'
;GSEMCIRDSHEAFLYELPFHLCSMAGILCAVHCLTKWKWLGQVLYTICLPGTVLALLFPNWNFYPVIHFITLEGFLFHMGIVLYVAGKLASHEIQPDFAKLWQVVLFLTAVVIPIYWFDKRYDVNYMFVNWPSAGSPLVWLADRMGNPGYLIGYAALVFLCMLLMDAGYLIVAGRRNQKLFF
;
A
#
# COMPACT_ATOMS: atom_id res chain seq x y z
N GLY A 1 -13.95 -35.87 8.82
CA GLY A 1 -12.86 -35.48 7.88
C GLY A 1 -13.27 -34.46 6.84
N SER A 2 -14.48 -34.55 6.28
CA SER A 2 -14.92 -33.64 5.20
C SER A 2 -15.27 -32.22 5.69
N GLU A 3 -15.85 -32.09 6.86
CA GLU A 3 -16.23 -30.77 7.42
C GLU A 3 -14.99 -29.95 7.85
N MET A 4 -13.94 -30.62 8.31
CA MET A 4 -12.68 -29.96 8.68
C MET A 4 -11.95 -29.45 7.43
N CYS A 5 -11.89 -30.22 6.34
CA CYS A 5 -11.31 -29.76 5.05
C CYS A 5 -12.07 -28.59 4.42
N ILE A 6 -13.40 -28.57 4.52
CA ILE A 6 -14.22 -27.46 3.99
C ILE A 6 -14.01 -26.20 4.82
N ARG A 7 -13.92 -26.32 6.13
CA ARG A 7 -13.64 -25.20 7.03
C ARG A 7 -12.24 -24.63 6.81
N ASP A 8 -11.23 -25.48 6.68
CA ASP A 8 -9.85 -25.07 6.42
C ASP A 8 -9.73 -24.39 5.05
N SER A 9 -10.43 -24.85 4.02
CA SER A 9 -10.44 -24.21 2.69
C SER A 9 -11.18 -22.86 2.69
N HIS A 10 -12.23 -22.73 3.49
CA HIS A 10 -12.96 -21.47 3.61
C HIS A 10 -12.16 -20.42 4.39
N GLU A 11 -11.45 -20.84 5.42
CA GLU A 11 -10.55 -19.98 6.18
C GLU A 11 -9.36 -19.56 5.31
N ALA A 12 -8.72 -20.49 4.57
CA ALA A 12 -7.64 -20.17 3.64
C ALA A 12 -8.06 -19.14 2.58
N PHE A 13 -9.25 -19.26 2.00
CA PHE A 13 -9.78 -18.31 1.03
C PHE A 13 -9.90 -16.89 1.60
N LEU A 14 -10.31 -16.75 2.87
CA LEU A 14 -10.43 -15.44 3.52
C LEU A 14 -9.10 -14.72 3.70
N TYR A 15 -7.96 -15.41 3.71
CA TYR A 15 -6.62 -14.83 3.81
C TYR A 15 -5.99 -14.51 2.45
N GLU A 16 -6.56 -15.02 1.35
CA GLU A 16 -6.03 -14.82 0.00
C GLU A 16 -6.72 -13.69 -0.79
N LEU A 17 -7.70 -13.01 -0.18
CA LEU A 17 -8.38 -11.91 -0.84
C LEU A 17 -7.43 -10.73 -1.10
N PRO A 18 -7.56 -10.01 -2.23
CA PRO A 18 -6.64 -8.95 -2.61
C PRO A 18 -6.88 -7.63 -1.87
N PHE A 19 -7.12 -7.68 -0.55
CA PHE A 19 -7.43 -6.52 0.29
C PHE A 19 -6.20 -5.86 0.91
N HIS A 20 -5.02 -6.45 0.75
CA HIS A 20 -3.78 -5.74 1.09
C HIS A 20 -3.49 -4.62 0.09
N LEU A 21 -2.92 -3.51 0.58
CA LEU A 21 -2.61 -2.35 -0.25
C LEU A 21 -1.76 -2.71 -1.49
N CYS A 22 -0.81 -3.63 -1.35
CA CYS A 22 0.05 -4.06 -2.45
C CYS A 22 -0.72 -4.84 -3.52
N SER A 23 -1.62 -5.75 -3.12
CA SER A 23 -2.47 -6.49 -4.06
C SER A 23 -3.39 -5.55 -4.82
N MET A 24 -3.99 -4.58 -4.11
CA MET A 24 -4.78 -3.51 -4.73
C MET A 24 -3.92 -2.66 -5.66
N ALA A 25 -2.68 -2.32 -5.29
CA ALA A 25 -1.78 -1.54 -6.11
C ALA A 25 -1.51 -2.21 -7.47
N GLY A 26 -1.36 -3.53 -7.52
CA GLY A 26 -1.25 -4.27 -8.78
C GLY A 26 -2.48 -4.08 -9.69
N ILE A 27 -3.69 -4.19 -9.12
CA ILE A 27 -4.95 -3.94 -9.84
C ILE A 27 -5.02 -2.48 -10.29
N LEU A 28 -4.69 -1.54 -9.42
CA LEU A 28 -4.68 -0.10 -9.73
C LEU A 28 -3.67 0.25 -10.83
N CYS A 29 -2.49 -0.41 -10.87
CA CYS A 29 -1.53 -0.26 -11.97
C CYS A 29 -2.13 -0.71 -13.30
N ALA A 30 -2.83 -1.85 -13.33
CA ALA A 30 -3.49 -2.35 -14.54
C ALA A 30 -4.59 -1.39 -15.00
N VAL A 31 -5.45 -0.92 -14.08
CA VAL A 31 -6.50 0.06 -14.38
C VAL A 31 -5.89 1.38 -14.87
N HIS A 32 -4.84 1.88 -14.22
CA HIS A 32 -4.16 3.10 -14.65
C HIS A 32 -3.52 2.95 -16.04
N CYS A 33 -2.96 1.78 -16.34
CA CYS A 33 -2.40 1.50 -17.67
C CYS A 33 -3.44 1.66 -18.79
N LEU A 34 -4.67 1.22 -18.54
CA LEU A 34 -5.76 1.27 -19.50
C LEU A 34 -6.44 2.64 -19.57
N THR A 35 -6.68 3.27 -18.41
CA THR A 35 -7.51 4.48 -18.30
C THR A 35 -6.72 5.78 -18.30
N LYS A 36 -5.46 5.73 -17.85
CA LYS A 36 -4.58 6.90 -17.61
C LYS A 36 -5.20 7.99 -16.73
N TRP A 37 -6.09 7.59 -15.83
CA TRP A 37 -6.74 8.53 -14.91
C TRP A 37 -5.74 9.19 -13.95
N LYS A 38 -5.70 10.52 -13.98
CA LYS A 38 -4.72 11.30 -13.20
C LYS A 38 -4.85 11.10 -11.69
N TRP A 39 -6.08 10.97 -11.17
CA TRP A 39 -6.30 10.72 -9.74
C TRP A 39 -5.74 9.36 -9.30
N LEU A 40 -5.81 8.37 -10.18
CA LEU A 40 -5.27 7.04 -9.91
C LEU A 40 -3.74 7.06 -9.90
N GLY A 41 -3.12 7.85 -10.80
CA GLY A 41 -1.68 8.12 -10.76
C GLY A 41 -1.25 8.78 -9.45
N GLN A 42 -2.06 9.69 -8.90
CA GLN A 42 -1.83 10.30 -7.58
C GLN A 42 -1.84 9.23 -6.48
N VAL A 43 -2.84 8.36 -6.43
CA VAL A 43 -2.94 7.25 -5.47
C VAL A 43 -1.72 6.32 -5.57
N LEU A 44 -1.38 5.90 -6.79
CA LEU A 44 -0.24 5.01 -7.03
C LEU A 44 1.08 5.60 -6.53
N TYR A 45 1.32 6.88 -6.78
CA TYR A 45 2.53 7.55 -6.34
C TYR A 45 2.55 7.77 -4.83
N THR A 46 1.48 8.34 -4.27
CA THR A 46 1.50 8.91 -2.93
C THR A 46 1.44 7.84 -1.83
N ILE A 47 0.74 6.71 -2.06
CA ILE A 47 0.58 5.64 -1.07
C ILE A 47 1.04 4.27 -1.54
N CYS A 48 0.75 3.89 -2.80
CA CYS A 48 1.11 2.55 -3.26
C CYS A 48 2.62 2.40 -3.40
N LEU A 49 3.31 3.38 -3.97
CA LEU A 49 4.77 3.34 -4.14
C LEU A 49 5.50 3.21 -2.79
N PRO A 50 5.32 4.11 -1.80
CA PRO A 50 6.02 3.96 -0.52
C PRO A 50 5.61 2.69 0.22
N GLY A 51 4.34 2.29 0.20
CA GLY A 51 3.88 1.04 0.80
C GLY A 51 4.56 -0.18 0.19
N THR A 52 4.70 -0.21 -1.14
CA THR A 52 5.37 -1.30 -1.86
C THR A 52 6.88 -1.33 -1.59
N VAL A 53 7.54 -0.16 -1.51
CA VAL A 53 8.95 -0.05 -1.14
C VAL A 53 9.18 -0.54 0.28
N LEU A 54 8.32 -0.15 1.24
CA LEU A 54 8.40 -0.65 2.61
C LEU A 54 8.20 -2.17 2.68
N ALA A 55 7.28 -2.72 1.89
CA ALA A 55 7.08 -4.16 1.82
C ALA A 55 8.31 -4.90 1.27
N LEU A 56 9.05 -4.34 0.32
CA LEU A 56 10.32 -4.89 -0.18
C LEU A 56 11.44 -4.82 0.86
N LEU A 57 11.48 -3.76 1.68
CA LEU A 57 12.49 -3.57 2.72
C LEU A 57 12.20 -4.43 3.97
N PHE A 58 10.93 -4.68 4.26
CA PHE A 58 10.46 -5.44 5.42
C PHE A 58 9.48 -6.53 4.99
N PRO A 59 9.95 -7.54 4.23
CA PRO A 59 9.07 -8.58 3.69
C PRO A 59 8.51 -9.46 4.82
N ASN A 60 7.21 -9.66 4.85
CA ASN A 60 6.52 -10.56 5.78
C ASN A 60 6.04 -11.86 5.13
N TRP A 61 6.44 -12.12 3.88
CA TRP A 61 6.15 -13.35 3.11
C TRP A 61 7.36 -14.26 2.91
N ASN A 62 8.43 -14.05 3.66
CA ASN A 62 9.68 -14.81 3.58
C ASN A 62 9.68 -16.06 4.46
N PHE A 63 8.53 -16.75 4.56
CA PHE A 63 8.40 -18.00 5.29
C PHE A 63 9.16 -19.18 4.64
N TYR A 64 9.43 -19.06 3.34
CA TYR A 64 10.16 -20.03 2.55
C TYR A 64 11.57 -19.53 2.20
N PRO A 65 12.49 -20.45 1.81
CA PRO A 65 13.81 -20.06 1.31
C PRO A 65 13.73 -19.04 0.19
N VAL A 66 14.77 -18.21 0.05
CA VAL A 66 14.80 -17.10 -0.95
C VAL A 66 14.51 -17.56 -2.38
N ILE A 67 14.95 -18.78 -2.73
CA ILE A 67 14.79 -19.36 -4.08
C ILE A 67 13.40 -20.02 -4.27
N HIS A 68 12.56 -20.05 -3.23
CA HIS A 68 11.22 -20.61 -3.35
C HIS A 68 10.34 -19.75 -4.24
N PHE A 69 9.51 -20.39 -5.07
CA PHE A 69 8.65 -19.71 -6.05
C PHE A 69 7.78 -18.60 -5.43
N ILE A 70 7.14 -18.87 -4.28
CA ILE A 70 6.29 -17.89 -3.58
C ILE A 70 7.09 -16.68 -3.12
N THR A 71 8.32 -16.88 -2.61
CA THR A 71 9.20 -15.79 -2.19
C THR A 71 9.62 -14.93 -3.38
N LEU A 72 10.03 -15.57 -4.48
CA LEU A 72 10.42 -14.86 -5.71
C LEU A 72 9.24 -14.11 -6.33
N GLU A 73 8.07 -14.73 -6.39
CA GLU A 73 6.85 -14.10 -6.91
C GLU A 73 6.49 -12.86 -6.10
N GLY A 74 6.53 -12.92 -4.75
CA GLY A 74 6.30 -11.76 -3.90
C GLY A 74 7.26 -10.60 -4.19
N PHE A 75 8.56 -10.87 -4.33
CA PHE A 75 9.54 -9.84 -4.68
C PHE A 75 9.32 -9.28 -6.09
N LEU A 76 9.10 -10.12 -7.09
CA LEU A 76 8.88 -9.69 -8.48
C LEU A 76 7.61 -8.87 -8.62
N PHE A 77 6.54 -9.26 -7.93
CA PHE A 77 5.29 -8.51 -7.92
C PHE A 77 5.47 -7.10 -7.38
N HIS A 78 6.10 -6.96 -6.20
CA HIS A 78 6.35 -5.66 -5.60
C HIS A 78 7.33 -4.81 -6.42
N MET A 79 8.40 -5.42 -6.94
CA MET A 79 9.32 -4.72 -7.85
C MET A 79 8.61 -4.24 -9.12
N GLY A 80 7.70 -5.03 -9.67
CA GLY A 80 6.90 -4.65 -10.83
C GLY A 80 6.08 -3.39 -10.59
N ILE A 81 5.44 -3.27 -9.44
CA ILE A 81 4.69 -2.06 -9.04
C ILE A 81 5.63 -0.85 -8.94
N VAL A 82 6.78 -1.01 -8.26
CA VAL A 82 7.76 0.09 -8.11
C VAL A 82 8.26 0.55 -9.47
N LEU A 83 8.66 -0.36 -10.35
CA LEU A 83 9.15 -0.05 -11.69
C LEU A 83 8.07 0.59 -12.55
N TYR A 84 6.81 0.13 -12.46
CA TYR A 84 5.69 0.73 -13.18
C TYR A 84 5.52 2.20 -12.76
N VAL A 85 5.38 2.47 -11.46
CA VAL A 85 5.14 3.84 -10.97
C VAL A 85 6.34 4.74 -11.26
N ALA A 86 7.58 4.26 -11.04
CA ALA A 86 8.79 5.01 -11.35
C ALA A 86 8.92 5.33 -12.86
N GLY A 87 8.61 4.35 -13.73
CA GLY A 87 8.59 4.55 -15.18
C GLY A 87 7.55 5.59 -15.61
N LYS A 88 6.33 5.56 -15.02
CA LYS A 88 5.27 6.52 -15.31
C LYS A 88 5.59 7.93 -14.78
N LEU A 89 6.31 8.03 -13.67
CA LEU A 89 6.86 9.30 -13.19
C LEU A 89 7.93 9.84 -14.15
N ALA A 90 8.86 8.99 -14.58
CA ALA A 90 9.94 9.37 -15.49
C ALA A 90 9.41 9.84 -16.86
N SER A 91 8.35 9.20 -17.36
CA SER A 91 7.65 9.59 -18.61
C SER A 91 6.69 10.77 -18.45
N HIS A 92 6.57 11.36 -17.26
CA HIS A 92 5.61 12.43 -16.94
C HIS A 92 4.13 12.06 -17.14
N GLU A 93 3.82 10.77 -17.20
CA GLU A 93 2.43 10.29 -17.26
C GLU A 93 1.73 10.41 -15.89
N ILE A 94 2.49 10.16 -14.80
CA ILE A 94 2.09 10.47 -13.42
C ILE A 94 2.73 11.81 -13.04
N GLN A 95 1.90 12.78 -12.67
CA GLN A 95 2.29 14.11 -12.22
C GLN A 95 1.57 14.38 -10.89
N PRO A 96 2.21 14.07 -9.75
CA PRO A 96 1.62 14.33 -8.45
C PRO A 96 1.31 15.81 -8.23
N ASP A 97 0.16 16.06 -7.61
CA ASP A 97 -0.35 17.39 -7.36
C ASP A 97 -0.79 17.49 -5.89
N PHE A 98 -0.05 18.28 -5.11
CA PHE A 98 -0.31 18.45 -3.68
C PHE A 98 -1.76 18.88 -3.39
N ALA A 99 -2.35 19.72 -4.27
CA ALA A 99 -3.74 20.15 -4.12
C ALA A 99 -4.76 19.01 -4.25
N LYS A 100 -4.35 17.85 -4.76
CA LYS A 100 -5.22 16.67 -4.97
C LYS A 100 -5.04 15.58 -3.92
N LEU A 101 -4.26 15.82 -2.87
CA LEU A 101 -4.10 14.86 -1.76
C LEU A 101 -5.43 14.41 -1.16
N TRP A 102 -6.43 15.28 -1.14
CA TRP A 102 -7.77 14.94 -0.66
C TRP A 102 -8.39 13.75 -1.40
N GLN A 103 -8.06 13.55 -2.69
CA GLN A 103 -8.54 12.41 -3.48
C GLN A 103 -7.97 11.10 -2.97
N VAL A 104 -6.70 11.12 -2.54
CA VAL A 104 -6.02 9.97 -1.94
C VAL A 104 -6.62 9.64 -0.57
N VAL A 105 -6.89 10.68 0.24
CA VAL A 105 -7.55 10.51 1.55
C VAL A 105 -8.95 9.93 1.37
N LEU A 106 -9.72 10.43 0.41
CA LEU A 106 -11.05 9.93 0.09
C LEU A 106 -10.99 8.46 -0.35
N PHE A 107 -10.06 8.13 -1.25
CA PHE A 107 -9.84 6.75 -1.70
C PHE A 107 -9.50 5.83 -0.53
N LEU A 108 -8.52 6.21 0.31
CA LEU A 108 -8.15 5.43 1.50
C LEU A 108 -9.34 5.22 2.44
N THR A 109 -10.09 6.27 2.71
CA THR A 109 -11.26 6.19 3.59
C THR A 109 -12.31 5.22 3.03
N ALA A 110 -12.59 5.32 1.72
CA ALA A 110 -13.54 4.45 1.05
C ALA A 110 -13.12 2.97 1.04
N VAL A 111 -11.81 2.71 1.06
CA VAL A 111 -11.26 1.35 1.06
C VAL A 111 -11.08 0.81 2.48
N VAL A 112 -10.51 1.60 3.38
CA VAL A 112 -10.13 1.14 4.73
C VAL A 112 -11.37 0.88 5.60
N ILE A 113 -12.43 1.69 5.49
CA ILE A 113 -13.63 1.50 6.32
C ILE A 113 -14.30 0.12 6.06
N PRO A 114 -14.61 -0.27 4.81
CA PRO A 114 -15.15 -1.61 4.55
C PRO A 114 -14.20 -2.73 4.96
N ILE A 115 -12.88 -2.57 4.73
CA ILE A 115 -11.88 -3.57 5.12
C ILE A 115 -11.85 -3.72 6.65
N TYR A 116 -11.87 -2.63 7.41
CA TYR A 116 -11.92 -2.69 8.87
C TYR A 116 -13.12 -3.50 9.39
N TRP A 117 -14.32 -3.27 8.83
CA TRP A 117 -15.50 -4.03 9.20
C TRP A 117 -15.40 -5.50 8.78
N PHE A 118 -14.83 -5.77 7.61
CA PHE A 118 -14.57 -7.12 7.13
C PHE A 118 -13.59 -7.84 8.06
N ASP A 119 -12.47 -7.21 8.41
CA ASP A 119 -11.46 -7.76 9.30
C ASP A 119 -12.04 -8.10 10.68
N LYS A 120 -12.86 -7.19 11.24
CA LYS A 120 -13.54 -7.44 12.51
C LYS A 120 -14.56 -8.57 12.44
N ARG A 121 -15.23 -8.75 11.31
CA ARG A 121 -16.28 -9.76 11.14
C ARG A 121 -15.72 -11.18 10.96
N TYR A 122 -14.58 -11.29 10.30
CA TYR A 122 -13.98 -12.57 9.91
C TYR A 122 -12.68 -12.88 10.64
N ASP A 123 -12.27 -12.05 11.59
CA ASP A 123 -11.02 -12.18 12.37
C ASP A 123 -9.78 -12.32 11.49
N VAL A 124 -9.70 -11.50 10.44
CA VAL A 124 -8.56 -11.34 9.53
C VAL A 124 -7.89 -9.99 9.74
N ASN A 125 -6.76 -9.72 9.09
CA ASN A 125 -5.99 -8.49 9.31
C ASN A 125 -5.42 -7.92 8.03
N TYR A 126 -6.28 -7.44 7.16
CA TYR A 126 -5.86 -6.72 5.96
C TYR A 126 -5.41 -5.31 6.30
N MET A 127 -4.40 -4.81 5.59
CA MET A 127 -3.83 -3.47 5.78
C MET A 127 -3.43 -3.16 7.25
N PHE A 128 -3.35 -4.19 8.12
CA PHE A 128 -3.02 -4.07 9.54
C PHE A 128 -3.96 -3.16 10.34
N VAL A 129 -5.25 -3.17 9.98
CA VAL A 129 -6.26 -2.33 10.65
C VAL A 129 -6.99 -3.06 11.79
N ASN A 130 -6.85 -4.38 11.91
CA ASN A 130 -7.41 -5.15 13.01
C ASN A 130 -6.45 -5.27 14.20
N TRP A 131 -5.16 -5.54 13.92
CA TRP A 131 -4.05 -5.52 14.89
C TRP A 131 -2.74 -5.10 14.22
N PRO A 132 -1.77 -4.56 14.99
CA PRO A 132 -0.50 -4.11 14.43
C PRO A 132 0.32 -5.26 13.87
N SER A 133 1.03 -5.02 12.77
CA SER A 133 1.99 -5.98 12.23
C SER A 133 3.17 -6.16 13.18
N ALA A 134 3.53 -7.41 13.46
CA ALA A 134 4.67 -7.73 14.31
C ALA A 134 5.96 -7.12 13.77
N GLY A 135 6.79 -6.55 14.66
CA GLY A 135 8.06 -5.90 14.28
C GLY A 135 7.93 -4.54 13.59
N SER A 136 6.71 -4.03 13.40
CA SER A 136 6.47 -2.70 12.81
C SER A 136 6.35 -1.60 13.88
N PRO A 137 6.52 -0.32 13.50
CA PRO A 137 6.26 0.81 14.41
C PRO A 137 4.83 0.85 14.97
N LEU A 138 3.89 0.13 14.35
CA LEU A 138 2.49 0.04 14.79
C LEU A 138 2.37 -0.67 16.14
N VAL A 139 3.27 -1.60 16.46
CA VAL A 139 3.32 -2.26 17.79
C VAL A 139 3.55 -1.22 18.88
N TRP A 140 4.53 -0.33 18.69
CA TRP A 140 4.80 0.74 19.64
C TRP A 140 3.60 1.69 19.81
N LEU A 141 2.88 1.99 18.72
CA LEU A 141 1.64 2.78 18.81
C LEU A 141 0.55 2.04 19.59
N ALA A 142 0.40 0.75 19.36
CA ALA A 142 -0.59 -0.07 20.07
C ALA A 142 -0.28 -0.20 21.56
N ASP A 143 0.99 -0.29 21.95
CA ASP A 143 1.43 -0.33 23.35
C ASP A 143 1.09 0.98 24.08
N ARG A 144 1.10 2.12 23.35
CA ARG A 144 0.82 3.44 23.92
C ARG A 144 -0.65 3.82 23.89
N MET A 145 -1.36 3.47 22.82
CA MET A 145 -2.72 3.93 22.53
C MET A 145 -3.77 2.84 22.64
N GLY A 146 -3.36 1.58 22.80
CA GLY A 146 -4.25 0.41 22.79
C GLY A 146 -4.81 0.09 21.39
N ASN A 147 -5.57 -1.00 21.31
CA ASN A 147 -6.31 -1.38 20.12
C ASN A 147 -7.83 -1.11 20.39
N PRO A 148 -8.54 -0.31 19.56
CA PRO A 148 -8.17 0.21 18.24
C PRO A 148 -7.47 1.60 18.24
N GLY A 149 -7.08 2.17 19.37
CA GLY A 149 -6.51 3.53 19.46
C GLY A 149 -5.30 3.76 18.55
N TYR A 150 -4.44 2.74 18.33
CA TYR A 150 -3.28 2.84 17.46
C TYR A 150 -3.62 3.23 16.02
N LEU A 151 -4.86 3.01 15.55
CA LEU A 151 -5.30 3.39 14.21
C LEU A 151 -5.21 4.90 13.98
N ILE A 152 -5.39 5.72 15.03
CA ILE A 152 -5.23 7.18 14.93
C ILE A 152 -3.77 7.51 14.62
N GLY A 153 -2.82 6.92 15.34
CA GLY A 153 -1.40 7.08 15.08
C GLY A 153 -0.99 6.52 13.72
N TYR A 154 -1.58 5.39 13.31
CA TYR A 154 -1.36 4.80 11.99
C TYR A 154 -1.84 5.74 10.88
N ALA A 155 -3.05 6.28 10.99
CA ALA A 155 -3.57 7.27 10.03
C ALA A 155 -2.68 8.51 9.96
N ALA A 156 -2.18 9.01 11.10
CA ALA A 156 -1.24 10.13 11.14
C ALA A 156 0.10 9.81 10.44
N LEU A 157 0.65 8.60 10.63
CA LEU A 157 1.86 8.15 9.93
C LEU A 157 1.65 8.05 8.42
N VAL A 158 0.52 7.48 7.99
CA VAL A 158 0.18 7.41 6.55
C VAL A 158 0.05 8.80 5.97
N PHE A 159 -0.66 9.71 6.65
CA PHE A 159 -0.82 11.09 6.20
C PHE A 159 0.52 11.83 6.12
N LEU A 160 1.40 11.65 7.11
CA LEU A 160 2.75 12.21 7.09
C LEU A 160 3.56 11.67 5.89
N CYS A 161 3.47 10.37 5.63
CA CYS A 161 4.12 9.75 4.47
C CYS A 161 3.62 10.38 3.16
N MET A 162 2.30 10.60 3.02
CA MET A 162 1.69 11.26 1.87
C MET A 162 2.25 12.68 1.66
N LEU A 163 2.33 13.46 2.73
CA LEU A 163 2.90 14.83 2.69
C LEU A 163 4.37 14.81 2.26
N LEU A 164 5.17 13.88 2.80
CA LEU A 164 6.58 13.76 2.47
C LEU A 164 6.80 13.33 1.02
N MET A 165 5.98 12.43 0.49
CA MET A 165 6.05 12.01 -0.90
C MET A 165 5.79 13.16 -1.85
N ASP A 166 4.69 13.90 -1.66
CA ASP A 166 4.33 15.01 -2.53
C ASP A 166 5.28 16.21 -2.38
N ALA A 167 5.75 16.51 -1.15
CA ALA A 167 6.79 17.52 -0.93
C ALA A 167 8.11 17.15 -1.62
N GLY A 168 8.52 15.88 -1.54
CA GLY A 168 9.70 15.36 -2.24
C GLY A 168 9.60 15.54 -3.75
N TYR A 169 8.42 15.26 -4.33
CA TYR A 169 8.19 15.50 -5.75
C TYR A 169 8.34 16.96 -6.15
N LEU A 170 7.75 17.87 -5.37
CA LEU A 170 7.84 19.32 -5.64
C LEU A 170 9.28 19.84 -5.61
N ILE A 171 10.09 19.36 -4.65
CA ILE A 171 11.51 19.73 -4.55
C ILE A 171 12.28 19.26 -5.78
N VAL A 172 12.07 18.02 -6.21
CA VAL A 172 12.76 17.44 -7.37
C VAL A 172 12.32 18.13 -8.67
N ALA A 173 11.02 18.35 -8.84
CA ALA A 173 10.46 19.03 -10.01
C ALA A 173 10.93 20.50 -10.10
N GLY A 174 10.96 21.22 -8.97
CA GLY A 174 11.44 22.61 -8.90
C GLY A 174 12.92 22.71 -9.29
N ARG A 175 13.79 21.81 -8.81
CA ARG A 175 15.21 21.78 -9.18
C ARG A 175 15.43 21.48 -10.66
N ARG A 176 14.56 20.68 -11.27
CA ARG A 176 14.64 20.35 -12.70
C ARG A 176 14.30 21.56 -13.56
N ASN A 177 13.28 22.32 -13.20
CA ASN A 177 12.92 23.55 -13.92
C ASN A 177 14.04 24.59 -13.86
N GLN A 178 14.75 24.74 -12.74
CA GLN A 178 15.88 25.66 -12.64
C GLN A 178 17.05 25.28 -13.55
N LYS A 179 17.32 23.97 -13.77
CA LYS A 179 18.42 23.53 -14.65
C LYS A 179 18.12 23.67 -16.14
N LEU A 180 16.89 23.96 -16.53
CA LEU A 180 16.51 24.21 -17.93
C LEU A 180 16.69 25.69 -18.32
N PHE A 181 16.98 26.58 -17.38
CA PHE A 181 17.17 28.01 -17.57
C PHE A 181 18.65 28.45 -17.47
N PHE A 182 19.58 27.50 -17.29
CA PHE A 182 21.04 27.66 -17.34
C PHE A 182 21.64 26.69 -18.36
#